data_4802392a858b4586dc1a567920fe2120
#
_entry.id   4802392a858b4586dc1a567920fe2120
#
_cell.length_a   1.000
_cell.length_b   1.000
_cell.length_c   1.000
_cell.angle_alpha   90.00
_cell.angle_beta   90.00
_cell.angle_gamma   90.00
#
_symmetry.space_group_name_H-M   'P 1'
#
loop_
_entity.id
_entity.type
_entity.pdbx_description
1 polymer ?
#
loop_
_entity_poly.entity_id
_entity_poly.type
_entity_poly.pdbx_seq_one_letter_code
_entity_poly.pdbx_strand_id
1 'polypeptide(L)'
;MTSSQSIAVTTVFCLGLAFVLAARADPASDVCAALATARGALYSMIVAKDKSAQDGWNAKVLAASTKLDGVLAGMTGADAKVAADFKAVWDQFKATREKEIIPAIYQGNADDAKKIADGIQAKRLSKMWGIMSCKVR
;
A
#
# COMPACT_ATOMS: atom_id res chain seq x y z
N MET A 1 22.38 74.13 -20.62
CA MET A 1 21.06 73.86 -20.00
C MET A 1 20.46 72.63 -20.71
N THR A 2 20.73 71.48 -20.24
CA THR A 2 20.20 70.28 -20.80
C THR A 2 19.65 69.38 -19.65
N SER A 3 18.31 69.36 -19.59
CA SER A 3 17.57 68.53 -18.64
C SER A 3 17.59 67.10 -19.12
N SER A 4 18.25 66.22 -18.36
CA SER A 4 18.14 64.75 -18.53
C SER A 4 16.91 64.29 -17.75
N GLN A 5 15.90 63.81 -18.46
CA GLN A 5 14.78 63.09 -17.86
C GLN A 5 15.15 61.59 -17.78
N SER A 6 15.27 61.09 -16.55
CA SER A 6 15.41 59.67 -16.27
C SER A 6 14.05 58.99 -16.34
N ILE A 7 13.91 58.12 -17.32
CA ILE A 7 12.72 57.22 -17.42
C ILE A 7 12.96 56.03 -16.53
N ALA A 8 12.19 55.96 -15.41
CA ALA A 8 12.15 54.78 -14.55
C ALA A 8 11.29 53.70 -15.22
N VAL A 9 11.93 52.65 -15.68
CA VAL A 9 11.24 51.42 -16.17
C VAL A 9 10.86 50.59 -14.97
N THR A 10 9.58 50.62 -14.61
CA THR A 10 9.01 49.75 -13.58
C THR A 10 8.76 48.38 -14.15
N THR A 11 9.66 47.45 -13.91
CA THR A 11 9.48 46.06 -14.29
C THR A 11 8.49 45.39 -13.31
N VAL A 12 7.25 45.19 -13.75
CA VAL A 12 6.25 44.42 -13.04
C VAL A 12 6.62 42.92 -13.15
N PHE A 13 7.14 42.37 -12.08
CA PHE A 13 7.43 40.95 -11.97
C PHE A 13 6.11 40.21 -11.65
N CYS A 14 5.40 39.73 -12.65
CA CYS A 14 4.28 38.80 -12.46
C CYS A 14 4.83 37.47 -11.95
N LEU A 15 4.81 37.27 -10.61
CA LEU A 15 4.96 35.93 -10.01
C LEU A 15 3.72 35.11 -10.39
N GLY A 16 3.82 34.37 -11.49
CA GLY A 16 2.86 33.31 -11.77
C GLY A 16 2.99 32.19 -10.74
N LEU A 17 2.09 32.17 -9.75
CA LEU A 17 1.90 31.01 -8.89
C LEU A 17 1.37 29.89 -9.76
N ALA A 18 2.26 29.05 -10.28
CA ALA A 18 1.88 27.76 -10.83
C ALA A 18 1.40 26.90 -9.67
N PHE A 19 0.07 26.85 -9.45
CA PHE A 19 -0.56 25.81 -8.65
C PHE A 19 -0.33 24.49 -9.39
N VAL A 20 0.75 23.77 -9.04
CA VAL A 20 0.87 22.38 -9.38
C VAL A 20 -0.18 21.67 -8.53
N LEU A 21 -1.33 21.39 -9.12
CA LEU A 21 -2.28 20.41 -8.61
C LEU A 21 -1.56 19.06 -8.65
N ALA A 22 -0.85 18.74 -7.59
CA ALA A 22 -0.40 17.38 -7.36
C ALA A 22 -1.68 16.54 -7.30
N ALA A 23 -1.89 15.68 -8.32
CA ALA A 23 -2.95 14.70 -8.30
C ALA A 23 -2.78 13.91 -7.00
N ARG A 24 -3.70 14.08 -6.05
CA ARG A 24 -3.71 13.29 -4.82
C ARG A 24 -3.89 11.83 -5.26
N ALA A 25 -2.89 11.01 -4.97
CA ALA A 25 -3.04 9.57 -5.11
C ALA A 25 -4.30 9.16 -4.32
N ASP A 26 -5.18 8.39 -4.97
CA ASP A 26 -6.38 7.87 -4.33
C ASP A 26 -5.97 6.86 -3.24
N PRO A 27 -6.22 7.13 -1.95
CA PRO A 27 -5.79 6.24 -0.87
C PRO A 27 -6.31 4.81 -1.04
N ALA A 28 -7.52 4.64 -1.56
CA ALA A 28 -8.09 3.32 -1.83
C ALA A 28 -7.28 2.56 -2.88
N SER A 29 -6.82 3.24 -3.92
CA SER A 29 -5.94 2.65 -4.94
C SER A 29 -4.60 2.23 -4.35
N ASP A 30 -4.02 3.04 -3.47
CA ASP A 30 -2.75 2.73 -2.80
C ASP A 30 -2.89 1.52 -1.86
N VAL A 31 -3.99 1.42 -1.11
CA VAL A 31 -4.32 0.24 -0.28
C VAL A 31 -4.44 -1.00 -1.15
N CYS A 32 -5.18 -0.93 -2.26
CA CYS A 32 -5.37 -2.05 -3.19
C CYS A 32 -4.04 -2.53 -3.78
N ALA A 33 -3.17 -1.60 -4.19
CA ALA A 33 -1.85 -1.92 -4.74
C ALA A 33 -0.93 -2.55 -3.68
N ALA A 34 -0.90 -2.02 -2.47
CA ALA A 34 -0.09 -2.57 -1.38
C ALA A 34 -0.58 -3.96 -0.96
N LEU A 35 -1.91 -4.17 -0.89
CA LEU A 35 -2.50 -5.48 -0.60
C LEU A 35 -2.14 -6.52 -1.66
N ALA A 36 -2.23 -6.15 -2.95
CA ALA A 36 -1.84 -7.03 -4.05
C ALA A 36 -0.35 -7.40 -3.99
N THR A 37 0.51 -6.43 -3.66
CA THR A 37 1.95 -6.64 -3.48
C THR A 37 2.25 -7.58 -2.31
N ALA A 38 1.61 -7.37 -1.15
CA ALA A 38 1.78 -8.23 0.02
C ALA A 38 1.36 -9.68 -0.27
N ARG A 39 0.23 -9.85 -0.96
CA ARG A 39 -0.25 -11.18 -1.39
C ARG A 39 0.72 -11.85 -2.36
N GLY A 40 1.13 -11.14 -3.42
CA GLY A 40 2.04 -11.68 -4.42
C GLY A 40 3.38 -12.11 -3.82
N ALA A 41 3.94 -11.29 -2.92
CA ALA A 41 5.17 -11.60 -2.21
C ALA A 41 5.01 -12.84 -1.30
N LEU A 42 3.87 -12.99 -0.62
CA LEU A 42 3.59 -14.16 0.21
C LEU A 42 3.54 -15.46 -0.63
N TYR A 43 2.87 -15.44 -1.79
CA TYR A 43 2.86 -16.60 -2.69
C TYR A 43 4.25 -16.91 -3.25
N SER A 44 5.05 -15.90 -3.57
CA SER A 44 6.44 -16.10 -3.98
C SER A 44 7.28 -16.71 -2.85
N MET A 45 7.02 -16.33 -1.59
CA MET A 45 7.66 -16.94 -0.43
C MET A 45 7.28 -18.43 -0.28
N ILE A 46 6.00 -18.78 -0.47
CA ILE A 46 5.51 -20.18 -0.39
C ILE A 46 6.23 -21.08 -1.40
N VAL A 47 6.49 -20.59 -2.62
CA VAL A 47 7.13 -21.39 -3.67
C VAL A 47 8.66 -21.34 -3.64
N ALA A 48 9.25 -20.44 -2.87
CA ALA A 48 10.69 -20.32 -2.73
C ALA A 48 11.30 -21.56 -2.05
N LYS A 49 12.39 -22.09 -2.62
CA LYS A 49 13.01 -23.36 -2.20
C LYS A 49 14.08 -23.20 -1.14
N ASP A 50 14.67 -22.03 -1.04
CA ASP A 50 15.75 -21.75 -0.11
C ASP A 50 15.39 -20.62 0.85
N LYS A 51 16.03 -20.65 2.03
CA LYS A 51 15.77 -19.71 3.10
C LYS A 51 16.08 -18.25 2.71
N SER A 52 17.13 -18.03 1.94
CA SER A 52 17.52 -16.67 1.52
C SER A 52 16.45 -16.03 0.63
N ALA A 53 15.91 -16.81 -0.32
CA ALA A 53 14.78 -16.34 -1.15
C ALA A 53 13.52 -16.11 -0.30
N GLN A 54 13.23 -17.01 0.65
CA GLN A 54 12.10 -16.84 1.58
C GLN A 54 12.25 -15.57 2.42
N ASP A 55 13.43 -15.29 2.96
CA ASP A 55 13.72 -14.08 3.73
C ASP A 55 13.54 -12.81 2.88
N GLY A 56 14.00 -12.84 1.62
CA GLY A 56 13.82 -11.74 0.67
C GLY A 56 12.34 -11.46 0.36
N TRP A 57 11.54 -12.49 0.19
CA TRP A 57 10.11 -12.33 -0.04
C TRP A 57 9.36 -11.90 1.23
N ASN A 58 9.76 -12.40 2.41
CA ASN A 58 9.20 -11.96 3.68
C ASN A 58 9.44 -10.47 3.92
N ALA A 59 10.63 -9.97 3.61
CA ALA A 59 10.93 -8.54 3.68
C ALA A 59 9.98 -7.70 2.80
N LYS A 60 9.65 -8.18 1.60
CA LYS A 60 8.66 -7.53 0.71
C LYS A 60 7.24 -7.57 1.27
N VAL A 61 6.84 -8.68 1.88
CA VAL A 61 5.55 -8.81 2.58
C VAL A 61 5.44 -7.77 3.69
N LEU A 62 6.48 -7.64 4.51
CA LEU A 62 6.50 -6.68 5.62
C LEU A 62 6.50 -5.23 5.13
N ALA A 63 7.30 -4.90 4.10
CA ALA A 63 7.35 -3.56 3.52
C ALA A 63 5.99 -3.14 2.93
N ALA A 64 5.32 -4.04 2.19
CA ALA A 64 3.98 -3.79 1.65
C ALA A 64 2.94 -3.63 2.76
N SER A 65 3.06 -4.39 3.85
CA SER A 65 2.18 -4.29 5.02
C SER A 65 2.36 -2.95 5.74
N THR A 66 3.59 -2.50 5.95
CA THR A 66 3.89 -1.19 6.55
C THR A 66 3.33 -0.05 5.70
N LYS A 67 3.50 -0.13 4.38
CA LYS A 67 2.91 0.87 3.47
C LYS A 67 1.38 0.91 3.60
N LEU A 68 0.73 -0.25 3.61
CA LEU A 68 -0.72 -0.36 3.73
C LEU A 68 -1.21 0.21 5.07
N ASP A 69 -0.59 -0.16 6.18
CA ASP A 69 -0.92 0.36 7.50
C ASP A 69 -0.78 1.89 7.55
N GLY A 70 0.27 2.46 6.91
CA GLY A 70 0.47 3.90 6.82
C GLY A 70 -0.61 4.61 6.01
N VAL A 71 -1.04 4.04 4.89
CA VAL A 71 -2.13 4.62 4.08
C VAL A 71 -3.44 4.59 4.85
N LEU A 72 -3.78 3.47 5.50
CA LEU A 72 -4.99 3.35 6.33
C LEU A 72 -5.02 4.38 7.45
N ALA A 73 -3.89 4.60 8.12
CA ALA A 73 -3.78 5.58 9.20
C ALA A 73 -4.00 7.03 8.71
N GLY A 74 -3.70 7.31 7.44
CA GLY A 74 -3.93 8.60 6.81
C GLY A 74 -5.37 8.82 6.28
N MET A 75 -6.18 7.77 6.22
CA MET A 75 -7.58 7.86 5.77
C MET A 75 -8.47 8.42 6.89
N THR A 76 -8.96 9.65 6.70
CA THR A 76 -9.73 10.40 7.70
C THR A 76 -11.04 10.92 7.09
N GLY A 77 -11.88 11.57 7.90
CA GLY A 77 -13.13 12.16 7.42
C GLY A 77 -14.09 11.10 6.87
N ALA A 78 -14.55 11.28 5.65
CA ALA A 78 -15.50 10.37 5.00
C ALA A 78 -14.95 8.94 4.81
N ASP A 79 -13.63 8.80 4.69
CA ASP A 79 -12.97 7.51 4.44
C ASP A 79 -12.63 6.74 5.74
N ALA A 80 -12.74 7.38 6.90
CA ALA A 80 -12.36 6.79 8.19
C ALA A 80 -13.12 5.49 8.49
N LYS A 81 -14.41 5.43 8.15
CA LYS A 81 -15.22 4.22 8.36
C LYS A 81 -14.75 3.07 7.46
N VAL A 82 -14.48 3.35 6.20
CA VAL A 82 -13.98 2.34 5.23
C VAL A 82 -12.63 1.81 5.70
N ALA A 83 -11.73 2.70 6.14
CA ALA A 83 -10.44 2.32 6.70
C ALA A 83 -10.57 1.43 7.94
N ALA A 84 -11.49 1.76 8.86
CA ALA A 84 -11.73 0.96 10.07
C ALA A 84 -12.29 -0.44 9.74
N ASP A 85 -13.27 -0.51 8.84
CA ASP A 85 -13.86 -1.79 8.40
C ASP A 85 -12.82 -2.67 7.70
N PHE A 86 -11.96 -2.08 6.87
CA PHE A 86 -10.84 -2.78 6.21
C PHE A 86 -9.83 -3.27 7.24
N LYS A 87 -9.42 -2.39 8.16
CA LYS A 87 -8.42 -2.69 9.19
C LYS A 87 -8.82 -3.89 10.05
N ALA A 88 -10.08 -4.02 10.40
CA ALA A 88 -10.57 -5.15 11.19
C ALA A 88 -10.32 -6.50 10.51
N VAL A 89 -10.45 -6.58 9.19
CA VAL A 89 -10.14 -7.78 8.41
C VAL A 89 -8.65 -7.94 8.15
N TRP A 90 -7.97 -6.82 7.91
CA TRP A 90 -6.53 -6.77 7.66
C TRP A 90 -5.72 -7.27 8.87
N ASP A 91 -6.11 -6.88 10.08
CA ASP A 91 -5.42 -7.33 11.30
C ASP A 91 -5.55 -8.86 11.48
N GLN A 92 -6.71 -9.44 11.18
CA GLN A 92 -6.89 -10.90 11.17
C GLN A 92 -6.07 -11.57 10.06
N PHE A 93 -5.98 -10.94 8.89
CA PHE A 93 -5.17 -11.42 7.78
C PHE A 93 -3.69 -11.46 8.17
N LYS A 94 -3.16 -10.37 8.74
CA LYS A 94 -1.77 -10.32 9.24
C LYS A 94 -1.52 -11.37 10.32
N ALA A 95 -2.40 -11.48 11.30
CA ALA A 95 -2.23 -12.42 12.40
C ALA A 95 -2.11 -13.87 11.94
N THR A 96 -2.97 -14.32 11.02
CA THR A 96 -2.88 -15.68 10.44
C THR A 96 -1.61 -15.85 9.60
N ARG A 97 -1.25 -14.84 8.81
CA ARG A 97 -0.01 -14.88 8.03
C ARG A 97 1.22 -15.08 8.92
N GLU A 98 1.32 -14.30 9.98
CA GLU A 98 2.49 -14.28 10.86
C GLU A 98 2.56 -15.48 11.81
N LYS A 99 1.41 -15.98 12.27
CA LYS A 99 1.36 -17.07 13.25
C LYS A 99 1.30 -18.47 12.63
N GLU A 100 0.81 -18.57 11.40
CA GLU A 100 0.53 -19.86 10.78
C GLU A 100 1.28 -20.04 9.45
N ILE A 101 1.13 -19.09 8.49
CA ILE A 101 1.66 -19.26 7.14
C ILE A 101 3.18 -19.14 7.11
N ILE A 102 3.73 -18.04 7.62
CA ILE A 102 5.19 -17.80 7.60
C ILE A 102 5.94 -18.87 8.37
N PRO A 103 5.54 -19.27 9.59
CA PRO A 103 6.17 -20.39 10.29
C PRO A 103 6.11 -21.71 9.51
N ALA A 104 4.97 -22.04 8.88
CA ALA A 104 4.85 -23.24 8.07
C ALA A 104 5.84 -23.25 6.88
N ILE A 105 6.01 -22.09 6.21
CA ILE A 105 6.98 -21.96 5.12
C ILE A 105 8.41 -22.24 5.62
N TYR A 106 8.81 -21.65 6.72
CA TYR A 106 10.16 -21.83 7.28
C TYR A 106 10.41 -23.24 7.82
N GLN A 107 9.35 -23.97 8.18
CA GLN A 107 9.42 -25.38 8.57
C GLN A 107 9.42 -26.35 7.37
N GLY A 108 9.35 -25.84 6.15
CA GLY A 108 9.28 -26.65 4.94
C GLY A 108 7.88 -27.18 4.60
N ASN A 109 6.84 -26.72 5.31
CA ASN A 109 5.43 -27.14 5.13
C ASN A 109 4.71 -26.20 4.15
N ALA A 110 5.25 -26.05 2.93
CA ALA A 110 4.72 -25.13 1.92
C ALA A 110 3.27 -25.47 1.51
N ASP A 111 2.89 -26.73 1.52
CA ASP A 111 1.53 -27.17 1.17
C ASP A 111 0.51 -26.71 2.22
N ASP A 112 0.84 -26.81 3.50
CA ASP A 112 -0.01 -26.29 4.57
C ASP A 112 -0.13 -24.76 4.51
N ALA A 113 0.99 -24.07 4.30
CA ALA A 113 1.01 -22.62 4.10
C ALA A 113 0.09 -22.23 2.93
N LYS A 114 0.19 -22.93 1.80
CA LYS A 114 -0.64 -22.71 0.62
C LYS A 114 -2.12 -22.97 0.90
N LYS A 115 -2.45 -24.04 1.61
CA LYS A 115 -3.83 -24.38 1.98
C LYS A 115 -4.49 -23.28 2.81
N ILE A 116 -3.77 -22.69 3.75
CA ILE A 116 -4.25 -21.55 4.56
C ILE A 116 -4.41 -20.30 3.68
N ALA A 117 -3.44 -20.03 2.81
CA ALA A 117 -3.47 -18.89 1.90
C ALA A 117 -4.64 -18.96 0.91
N ASP A 118 -4.91 -20.12 0.34
CA ASP A 118 -6.00 -20.36 -0.61
C ASP A 118 -7.38 -20.52 0.07
N GLY A 119 -7.39 -20.80 1.35
CA GLY A 119 -8.59 -21.00 2.16
C GLY A 119 -9.09 -19.73 2.84
N ILE A 120 -8.84 -19.62 4.14
CA ILE A 120 -9.36 -18.50 4.96
C ILE A 120 -8.81 -17.14 4.53
N GLN A 121 -7.54 -17.09 4.08
CA GLN A 121 -6.93 -15.85 3.63
C GLN A 121 -7.53 -15.35 2.32
N ALA A 122 -7.85 -16.23 1.39
CA ALA A 122 -8.53 -15.84 0.15
C ALA A 122 -9.91 -15.22 0.41
N LYS A 123 -10.65 -15.74 1.41
CA LYS A 123 -11.95 -15.17 1.82
C LYS A 123 -11.77 -13.76 2.43
N ARG A 124 -10.78 -13.58 3.31
CA ARG A 124 -10.47 -12.28 3.89
C ARG A 124 -10.03 -11.27 2.83
N LEU A 125 -9.20 -11.71 1.89
CA LEU A 125 -8.74 -10.91 0.77
C LEU A 125 -9.92 -10.40 -0.07
N SER A 126 -10.84 -11.30 -0.44
CA SER A 126 -12.05 -10.94 -1.19
C SER A 126 -12.89 -9.91 -0.44
N LYS A 127 -13.04 -10.07 0.89
CA LYS A 127 -13.75 -9.11 1.73
C LYS A 127 -13.06 -7.74 1.74
N MET A 128 -11.73 -7.70 1.89
CA MET A 128 -10.96 -6.47 1.87
C MET A 128 -11.05 -5.75 0.52
N TRP A 129 -10.98 -6.49 -0.59
CA TRP A 129 -11.19 -5.92 -1.93
C TRP A 129 -12.58 -5.31 -2.11
N GLY A 130 -13.62 -5.97 -1.58
CA GLY A 130 -14.98 -5.45 -1.60
C GLY A 130 -15.14 -4.16 -0.79
N ILE A 131 -14.57 -4.10 0.44
CA ILE A 131 -14.62 -2.91 1.29
C ILE A 131 -13.95 -1.71 0.60
N MET A 132 -12.79 -1.92 -0.02
CA MET A 132 -12.00 -0.86 -0.65
C MET A 132 -12.40 -0.62 -2.12
N SER A 133 -13.36 -1.39 -2.66
CA SER A 133 -13.77 -1.34 -4.07
C SER A 133 -12.59 -1.54 -5.04
N CYS A 134 -11.64 -2.42 -4.67
CA CYS A 134 -10.49 -2.71 -5.50
C CYS A 134 -10.93 -3.35 -6.83
N LYS A 135 -10.47 -2.78 -7.94
CA LYS A 135 -10.65 -3.42 -9.26
C LYS A 135 -9.69 -4.61 -9.33
N VAL A 136 -10.25 -5.81 -9.27
CA VAL A 136 -9.49 -7.05 -9.49
C VAL A 136 -9.16 -7.10 -10.98
N ARG A 137 -7.86 -7.00 -11.32
CA ARG A 137 -7.34 -7.20 -12.67
C ARG A 137 -6.84 -8.62 -12.85
#